data_02404be4c8e21d21987f746753bb3052
#
_entry.id   02404be4c8e21d21987f746753bb3052
#
_cell.length_a   1.000
_cell.length_b   1.000
_cell.length_c   1.000
_cell.angle_alpha   90.00
_cell.angle_beta   90.00
_cell.angle_gamma   90.00
#
_symmetry.space_group_name_H-M   'P 1'
#
loop_
_entity.id
_entity.type
_entity.pdbx_description
1 polymer ?
#
loop_
_entity_poly.entity_id
_entity_poly.type
_entity_poly.pdbx_seq_one_letter_code
_entity_poly.pdbx_strand_id
1 'polypeptide(L)'
;MRWLQLFFLLLLLPLGACSLNHVTSYPAETRGPYTLDAGDVIAVSVYGDETISKSYKVDEAGMVSMPLVGPLSVRGLTTNAAAAEIAAALSNGFMRNPNVAVQIDTYRPFFIQGAVKSAGQFAYVPQMTVRAAISTAGGYTDTASRTRATIYRKSGDTMQKATVDLDFPIYPGDTIVIAERWL
;
A
#
# COMPACT_ATOMS: atom_id res chain seq x y z
N MET A 1 18.92 41.87 -52.39
CA MET A 1 19.42 41.76 -51.00
C MET A 1 18.33 41.52 -49.93
N ARG A 2 17.04 41.55 -50.24
CA ARG A 2 15.95 41.34 -49.25
C ARG A 2 15.53 39.88 -49.08
N TRP A 3 15.89 38.98 -49.98
CA TRP A 3 15.55 37.58 -49.93
C TRP A 3 16.54 36.74 -49.08
N LEU A 4 17.77 37.25 -48.91
CA LEU A 4 18.78 36.55 -48.08
C LEU A 4 18.52 36.71 -46.59
N GLN A 5 17.79 37.74 -46.17
CA GLN A 5 17.42 37.97 -44.77
C GLN A 5 16.25 37.09 -44.30
N LEU A 6 15.35 36.71 -45.22
CA LEU A 6 14.23 35.81 -44.91
C LEU A 6 14.68 34.34 -44.73
N PHE A 7 15.79 33.95 -45.35
CA PHE A 7 16.32 32.58 -45.21
C PHE A 7 17.04 32.38 -43.88
N PHE A 8 17.56 33.45 -43.26
CA PHE A 8 18.24 33.38 -41.97
C PHE A 8 17.30 33.39 -40.76
N LEU A 9 16.03 33.82 -40.95
CA LEU A 9 15.04 33.88 -39.91
C LEU A 9 14.32 32.53 -39.70
N LEU A 10 14.44 31.60 -40.65
CA LEU A 10 13.80 30.27 -40.59
C LEU A 10 14.66 29.22 -39.90
N LEU A 11 15.91 29.53 -39.50
CA LEU A 11 16.86 28.60 -38.92
C LEU A 11 16.91 28.65 -37.37
N LEU A 12 16.03 29.44 -36.76
CA LEU A 12 15.93 29.58 -35.29
C LEU A 12 14.66 28.93 -34.72
N LEU A 13 14.33 27.72 -35.18
CA LEU A 13 13.38 26.88 -34.45
C LEU A 13 14.13 26.21 -33.29
N PRO A 14 13.81 26.50 -32.03
CA PRO A 14 14.43 25.79 -30.92
C PRO A 14 13.99 24.34 -30.98
N LEU A 15 14.95 23.44 -31.18
CA LEU A 15 14.79 22.00 -30.89
C LEU A 15 14.67 21.80 -29.37
N GLY A 16 13.60 22.31 -28.79
CA GLY A 16 13.26 22.15 -27.38
C GLY A 16 12.31 20.97 -27.16
N ALA A 17 12.62 19.80 -27.72
CA ALA A 17 11.97 18.56 -27.32
C ALA A 17 12.78 17.88 -26.21
N CYS A 18 12.98 18.54 -25.07
CA CYS A 18 13.28 17.82 -23.84
C CYS A 18 12.00 17.06 -23.45
N SER A 19 11.97 15.77 -23.79
CA SER A 19 11.08 14.81 -23.16
C SER A 19 11.38 14.84 -21.67
N LEU A 20 10.63 15.63 -20.92
CA LEU A 20 10.57 15.55 -19.48
C LEU A 20 9.97 14.18 -19.16
N ASN A 21 10.83 13.19 -18.91
CA ASN A 21 10.44 12.01 -18.15
C ASN A 21 9.88 12.55 -16.83
N HIS A 22 8.57 12.70 -16.77
CA HIS A 22 7.86 12.94 -15.53
C HIS A 22 8.10 11.72 -14.62
N VAL A 23 9.18 11.78 -13.85
CA VAL A 23 9.27 11.00 -12.63
C VAL A 23 8.16 11.56 -11.75
N THR A 24 7.03 10.87 -11.70
CA THR A 24 5.99 11.19 -10.73
C THR A 24 6.60 10.86 -9.37
N SER A 25 7.27 11.84 -8.78
CA SER A 25 7.65 11.80 -7.38
C SER A 25 6.32 11.74 -6.63
N TYR A 26 6.00 10.61 -6.03
CA TYR A 26 4.97 10.60 -5.00
C TYR A 26 5.42 11.63 -3.97
N PRO A 27 4.60 12.64 -3.66
CA PRO A 27 4.85 13.39 -2.46
C PRO A 27 4.93 12.35 -1.34
N ALA A 28 5.94 12.47 -0.48
CA ALA A 28 5.96 11.72 0.78
C ALA A 28 4.73 12.20 1.56
N GLU A 29 3.57 11.70 1.18
CA GLU A 29 2.35 11.95 1.89
C GLU A 29 2.57 11.43 3.30
N THR A 30 2.52 12.35 4.24
CA THR A 30 2.27 12.04 5.63
C THR A 30 0.92 11.32 5.64
N ARG A 31 0.96 10.00 5.42
CA ARG A 31 -0.25 9.20 5.46
C ARG A 31 -0.89 9.36 6.82
N GLY A 32 -2.18 9.53 6.79
CA GLY A 32 -3.03 9.37 7.94
C GLY A 32 -2.86 7.97 8.58
N PRO A 33 -3.52 7.71 9.69
CA PRO A 33 -3.47 6.41 10.35
C PRO A 33 -3.85 5.30 9.37
N TYR A 34 -3.28 4.11 9.60
CA TYR A 34 -3.57 2.91 8.80
C TYR A 34 -5.07 2.62 8.78
N THR A 35 -5.58 2.26 7.62
CA THR A 35 -6.97 1.85 7.42
C THR A 35 -7.05 0.39 6.99
N LEU A 36 -7.99 -0.31 7.58
CA LEU A 36 -8.25 -1.73 7.34
C LEU A 36 -8.73 -1.97 5.90
N ASP A 37 -8.32 -3.09 5.32
CA ASP A 37 -8.79 -3.56 4.02
C ASP A 37 -8.77 -5.08 3.97
N ALA A 38 -9.33 -5.64 2.90
CA ALA A 38 -9.38 -7.08 2.67
C ALA A 38 -8.01 -7.75 2.82
N GLY A 39 -7.99 -8.86 3.55
CA GLY A 39 -6.79 -9.64 3.84
C GLY A 39 -6.10 -9.31 5.16
N ASP A 40 -6.40 -8.17 5.79
CA ASP A 40 -5.92 -7.87 7.14
C ASP A 40 -6.55 -8.82 8.17
N VAL A 41 -5.82 -9.10 9.25
CA VAL A 41 -6.33 -9.81 10.42
C VAL A 41 -6.28 -8.86 11.61
N ILE A 42 -7.41 -8.69 12.28
CA ILE A 42 -7.53 -7.86 13.48
C ILE A 42 -7.74 -8.72 14.71
N ALA A 43 -7.06 -8.41 15.79
CA ALA A 43 -7.32 -8.94 17.11
C ALA A 43 -8.34 -8.02 17.80
N VAL A 44 -9.50 -8.56 18.13
CA VAL A 44 -10.55 -7.89 18.87
C VAL A 44 -10.56 -8.38 20.31
N SER A 45 -10.55 -7.47 21.27
CA SER A 45 -10.67 -7.76 22.69
C SER A 45 -11.90 -7.04 23.24
N VAL A 46 -12.82 -7.79 23.84
CA VAL A 46 -13.99 -7.28 24.52
C VAL A 46 -13.86 -7.58 26.00
N TYR A 47 -13.83 -6.54 26.83
CA TYR A 47 -13.67 -6.73 28.27
C TYR A 47 -14.81 -7.55 28.86
N GLY A 48 -14.46 -8.62 29.56
CA GLY A 48 -15.42 -9.53 30.19
C GLY A 48 -16.05 -10.59 29.29
N ASP A 49 -15.64 -10.68 28.01
CA ASP A 49 -16.12 -11.73 27.10
C ASP A 49 -14.97 -12.34 26.27
N GLU A 50 -14.53 -13.55 26.62
CA GLU A 50 -13.48 -14.27 25.91
C GLU A 50 -14.00 -14.98 24.66
N THR A 51 -15.31 -15.16 24.50
CA THR A 51 -15.88 -15.92 23.38
C THR A 51 -15.81 -15.16 22.07
N ILE A 52 -15.89 -13.83 22.15
CA ILE A 52 -15.75 -12.91 21.01
C ILE A 52 -14.38 -12.23 20.96
N SER A 53 -13.55 -12.37 22.01
CA SER A 53 -12.19 -11.83 22.05
C SER A 53 -11.23 -12.77 21.31
N LYS A 54 -11.01 -12.55 19.99
CA LYS A 54 -10.15 -13.34 19.13
C LYS A 54 -9.75 -12.58 17.86
N SER A 55 -8.93 -13.22 17.02
CA SER A 55 -8.57 -12.67 15.73
C SER A 55 -9.65 -12.92 14.68
N TYR A 56 -9.92 -11.89 13.87
CA TYR A 56 -10.89 -11.91 12.78
C TYR A 56 -10.22 -11.45 11.50
N LYS A 57 -10.40 -12.20 10.42
CA LYS A 57 -9.90 -11.83 9.09
C LYS A 57 -10.91 -10.93 8.39
N VAL A 58 -10.43 -9.86 7.79
CA VAL A 58 -11.21 -9.00 6.90
C VAL A 58 -11.38 -9.72 5.57
N ASP A 59 -12.62 -9.97 5.16
CA ASP A 59 -12.96 -10.65 3.92
C ASP A 59 -12.81 -9.75 2.67
N GLU A 60 -13.08 -10.31 1.48
CA GLU A 60 -12.99 -9.58 0.21
C GLU A 60 -13.98 -8.41 0.12
N ALA A 61 -15.11 -8.48 0.80
CA ALA A 61 -16.09 -7.40 0.90
C ALA A 61 -15.65 -6.29 1.88
N GLY A 62 -14.57 -6.52 2.64
CA GLY A 62 -14.08 -5.59 3.67
C GLY A 62 -14.87 -5.70 4.97
N MET A 63 -15.42 -6.89 5.23
CA MET A 63 -16.21 -7.17 6.42
C MET A 63 -15.49 -8.13 7.36
N VAL A 64 -15.84 -8.08 8.63
CA VAL A 64 -15.50 -9.10 9.63
C VAL A 64 -16.77 -9.75 10.13
N SER A 65 -16.79 -11.08 10.20
CA SER A 65 -17.92 -11.84 10.74
C SER A 65 -17.67 -12.21 12.19
N MET A 66 -18.48 -11.64 13.10
CA MET A 66 -18.35 -11.85 14.53
C MET A 66 -19.57 -12.58 15.09
N PRO A 67 -19.39 -13.44 16.11
CA PRO A 67 -20.52 -13.97 16.87
C PRO A 67 -21.42 -12.86 17.39
N LEU A 68 -22.69 -13.13 17.56
CA LEU A 68 -23.77 -12.24 18.03
C LEU A 68 -24.16 -11.15 17.03
N VAL A 69 -23.22 -10.38 16.49
CA VAL A 69 -23.51 -9.20 15.65
C VAL A 69 -23.46 -9.49 14.14
N GLY A 70 -22.90 -10.64 13.75
CA GLY A 70 -22.79 -11.01 12.35
C GLY A 70 -21.70 -10.23 11.57
N PRO A 71 -21.91 -10.00 10.26
CA PRO A 71 -20.93 -9.29 9.42
C PRO A 71 -20.98 -7.78 9.67
N LEU A 72 -19.81 -7.18 9.94
CA LEU A 72 -19.60 -5.75 10.15
C LEU A 72 -18.62 -5.19 9.11
N SER A 73 -18.93 -4.05 8.50
CA SER A 73 -18.07 -3.39 7.54
C SER A 73 -16.94 -2.66 8.27
N VAL A 74 -15.69 -3.03 7.94
CA VAL A 74 -14.49 -2.41 8.56
C VAL A 74 -13.53 -1.82 7.52
N ARG A 75 -13.79 -2.00 6.22
CA ARG A 75 -12.95 -1.43 5.16
C ARG A 75 -12.86 0.08 5.28
N GLY A 76 -11.63 0.60 5.20
CA GLY A 76 -11.37 2.04 5.29
C GLY A 76 -11.43 2.62 6.70
N LEU A 77 -11.82 1.83 7.71
CA LEU A 77 -11.80 2.25 9.11
C LEU A 77 -10.39 2.10 9.70
N THR A 78 -10.05 3.00 10.62
CA THR A 78 -8.92 2.80 11.52
C THR A 78 -9.27 1.76 12.59
N THR A 79 -8.28 1.22 13.30
CA THR A 79 -8.54 0.28 14.40
C THR A 79 -9.44 0.89 15.48
N ASN A 80 -9.28 2.18 15.79
CA ASN A 80 -10.15 2.88 16.74
C ASN A 80 -11.59 3.04 16.23
N ALA A 81 -11.77 3.36 14.96
CA ALA A 81 -13.08 3.46 14.35
C ALA A 81 -13.77 2.08 14.26
N ALA A 82 -13.01 1.03 13.94
CA ALA A 82 -13.52 -0.34 13.95
C ALA A 82 -13.94 -0.80 15.37
N ALA A 83 -13.16 -0.42 16.40
CA ALA A 83 -13.52 -0.69 17.79
C ALA A 83 -14.86 -0.01 18.18
N ALA A 84 -15.05 1.24 17.77
CA ALA A 84 -16.29 1.97 18.02
C ALA A 84 -17.50 1.35 17.29
N GLU A 85 -17.31 0.91 16.04
CA GLU A 85 -18.34 0.23 15.25
C GLU A 85 -18.75 -1.11 15.88
N ILE A 86 -17.78 -1.92 16.30
CA ILE A 86 -18.02 -3.18 17.00
C ILE A 86 -18.73 -2.94 18.32
N ALA A 87 -18.30 -1.94 19.10
CA ALA A 87 -18.96 -1.59 20.37
C ALA A 87 -20.40 -1.15 20.17
N ALA A 88 -20.67 -0.34 19.14
CA ALA A 88 -22.03 0.07 18.80
C ALA A 88 -22.92 -1.13 18.44
N ALA A 89 -22.41 -2.05 17.61
CA ALA A 89 -23.14 -3.25 17.22
C ALA A 89 -23.44 -4.17 18.42
N LEU A 90 -22.47 -4.36 19.31
CA LEU A 90 -22.66 -5.17 20.54
C LEU A 90 -23.64 -4.52 21.52
N SER A 91 -23.68 -3.19 21.58
CA SER A 91 -24.60 -2.45 22.44
C SER A 91 -26.09 -2.61 22.02
N ASN A 92 -26.30 -3.01 20.76
CA ASN A 92 -27.65 -3.18 20.21
C ASN A 92 -28.26 -4.53 20.60
N GLY A 93 -28.50 -4.72 21.88
CA GLY A 93 -29.25 -5.85 22.46
C GLY A 93 -28.38 -7.02 22.96
N PHE A 94 -27.04 -6.97 22.84
CA PHE A 94 -26.18 -8.06 23.29
C PHE A 94 -25.39 -7.73 24.56
N MET A 95 -24.85 -6.53 24.67
CA MET A 95 -24.01 -6.12 25.80
C MET A 95 -24.35 -4.71 26.27
N ARG A 96 -24.25 -4.46 27.57
CA ARG A 96 -24.41 -3.11 28.13
C ARG A 96 -23.02 -2.46 28.27
N ASN A 97 -22.81 -1.34 27.56
CA ASN A 97 -21.54 -0.57 27.58
C ASN A 97 -20.30 -1.42 27.31
N PRO A 98 -20.21 -2.12 26.16
CA PRO A 98 -19.06 -2.97 25.86
C PRO A 98 -17.79 -2.11 25.70
N ASN A 99 -16.70 -2.53 26.33
CA ASN A 99 -15.37 -1.95 26.15
C ASN A 99 -14.61 -2.81 25.16
N VAL A 100 -14.40 -2.27 23.95
CA VAL A 100 -13.82 -2.98 22.82
C VAL A 100 -12.49 -2.35 22.45
N ALA A 101 -11.44 -3.16 22.31
CA ALA A 101 -10.16 -2.78 21.73
C ALA A 101 -9.93 -3.57 20.44
N VAL A 102 -9.40 -2.90 19.42
CA VAL A 102 -9.01 -3.50 18.13
C VAL A 102 -7.56 -3.18 17.84
N GLN A 103 -6.78 -4.19 17.52
CA GLN A 103 -5.40 -4.07 17.08
C GLN A 103 -5.20 -4.86 15.79
N ILE A 104 -4.18 -4.50 15.01
CA ILE A 104 -3.78 -5.32 13.87
C ILE A 104 -2.97 -6.50 14.37
N ASP A 105 -3.45 -7.69 14.09
CA ASP A 105 -2.73 -8.94 14.36
C ASP A 105 -1.77 -9.26 13.21
N THR A 106 -2.28 -9.25 11.99
CA THR A 106 -1.49 -9.49 10.78
C THR A 106 -1.93 -8.55 9.67
N TYR A 107 -0.98 -7.82 9.12
CA TYR A 107 -1.22 -7.01 7.93
C TYR A 107 -1.35 -7.88 6.68
N ARG A 108 -2.16 -7.45 5.71
CA ARG A 108 -2.14 -8.08 4.40
C ARG A 108 -0.73 -8.01 3.80
N PRO A 109 -0.30 -9.04 3.05
CA PRO A 109 1.05 -9.12 2.52
C PRO A 109 1.33 -8.06 1.46
N PHE A 110 2.61 -7.87 1.14
CA PHE A 110 3.05 -7.21 -0.08
C PHE A 110 3.61 -8.24 -1.08
N PHE A 111 3.76 -7.84 -2.33
CA PHE A 111 4.29 -8.67 -3.40
C PHE A 111 5.57 -8.05 -3.95
N ILE A 112 6.53 -8.88 -4.30
CA ILE A 112 7.76 -8.44 -4.99
C ILE A 112 8.06 -9.37 -6.15
N GLN A 113 8.45 -8.79 -7.28
CA GLN A 113 8.76 -9.51 -8.51
C GLN A 113 9.85 -8.82 -9.34
N GLY A 114 10.31 -9.48 -10.40
CA GLY A 114 11.39 -9.02 -11.27
C GLY A 114 12.76 -9.51 -10.78
N ALA A 115 13.78 -8.68 -10.85
CA ALA A 115 15.17 -9.05 -10.64
C ALA A 115 15.53 -9.18 -9.13
N VAL A 116 14.81 -10.02 -8.40
CA VAL A 116 15.06 -10.42 -7.01
C VAL A 116 15.25 -11.95 -6.95
N LYS A 117 15.99 -12.43 -5.94
CA LYS A 117 16.28 -13.86 -5.80
C LYS A 117 15.05 -14.71 -5.56
N SER A 118 14.09 -14.20 -4.78
CA SER A 118 12.85 -14.89 -4.44
C SER A 118 11.68 -13.96 -4.71
N ALA A 119 11.10 -14.04 -5.91
CA ALA A 119 9.86 -13.35 -6.23
C ALA A 119 8.68 -14.03 -5.53
N GLY A 120 7.71 -13.26 -5.05
CA GLY A 120 6.54 -13.83 -4.37
C GLY A 120 5.85 -12.87 -3.41
N GLN A 121 5.06 -13.46 -2.53
CA GLN A 121 4.30 -12.80 -1.48
C GLN A 121 5.07 -12.86 -0.17
N PHE A 122 5.14 -11.72 0.55
CA PHE A 122 5.84 -11.62 1.82
C PHE A 122 5.02 -10.88 2.87
N ALA A 123 5.24 -11.23 4.14
CA ALA A 123 4.61 -10.55 5.26
C ALA A 123 5.10 -9.10 5.35
N TYR A 124 4.15 -8.19 5.54
CA TYR A 124 4.45 -6.78 5.76
C TYR A 124 4.75 -6.52 7.25
N VAL A 125 5.75 -5.69 7.49
CA VAL A 125 6.06 -5.15 8.81
C VAL A 125 5.99 -3.61 8.75
N PRO A 126 5.41 -2.94 9.76
CA PRO A 126 5.34 -1.47 9.78
C PRO A 126 6.69 -0.81 9.52
N GLN A 127 6.66 0.29 8.77
CA GLN A 127 7.83 1.09 8.38
C GLN A 127 8.80 0.41 7.41
N MET A 128 8.40 -0.66 6.74
CA MET A 128 9.22 -1.26 5.68
C MET A 128 9.45 -0.29 4.52
N THR A 129 10.66 -0.36 3.95
CA THR A 129 11.03 0.32 2.71
C THR A 129 11.19 -0.69 1.57
N VAL A 130 11.28 -0.20 0.34
CA VAL A 130 11.63 -1.02 -0.83
C VAL A 130 12.92 -1.81 -0.58
N ARG A 131 13.93 -1.19 0.02
CA ARG A 131 15.21 -1.84 0.37
C ARG A 131 15.01 -3.03 1.32
N ALA A 132 14.19 -2.85 2.36
CA ALA A 132 13.85 -3.92 3.29
C ALA A 132 13.10 -5.06 2.60
N ALA A 133 12.14 -4.74 1.73
CA ALA A 133 11.39 -5.73 0.94
C ALA A 133 12.31 -6.56 0.02
N ILE A 134 13.27 -5.91 -0.65
CA ILE A 134 14.26 -6.62 -1.48
C ILE A 134 15.12 -7.55 -0.61
N SER A 135 15.53 -7.10 0.57
CA SER A 135 16.30 -7.93 1.51
C SER A 135 15.50 -9.15 1.96
N THR A 136 14.20 -8.99 2.24
CA THR A 136 13.30 -10.09 2.60
C THR A 136 13.15 -11.09 1.45
N ALA A 137 13.20 -10.62 0.18
CA ALA A 137 13.19 -11.46 -1.03
C ALA A 137 14.57 -12.09 -1.35
N GLY A 138 15.50 -12.10 -0.40
CA GLY A 138 16.84 -12.69 -0.57
C GLY A 138 17.82 -11.81 -1.32
N GLY A 139 17.48 -10.56 -1.61
CA GLY A 139 18.32 -9.59 -2.32
C GLY A 139 18.12 -9.61 -3.83
N TYR A 140 18.98 -8.87 -4.51
CA TYR A 140 18.97 -8.72 -5.96
C TYR A 140 19.52 -9.94 -6.70
N THR A 141 19.07 -10.13 -7.96
CA THR A 141 19.82 -10.94 -8.93
C THR A 141 21.04 -10.15 -9.48
N ASP A 142 21.91 -10.84 -10.23
CA ASP A 142 23.08 -10.19 -10.81
C ASP A 142 22.73 -9.16 -11.89
N THR A 143 21.59 -9.31 -12.54
CA THR A 143 21.09 -8.42 -13.60
C THR A 143 20.23 -7.27 -13.08
N ALA A 144 19.99 -7.19 -11.77
CA ALA A 144 19.08 -6.23 -11.19
C ALA A 144 19.56 -4.76 -11.33
N SER A 145 18.61 -3.88 -11.63
CA SER A 145 18.77 -2.44 -11.40
C SER A 145 18.70 -2.16 -9.89
N ARG A 146 19.72 -1.44 -9.36
CA ARG A 146 19.88 -1.21 -7.92
C ARG A 146 19.62 0.24 -7.50
N THR A 147 19.00 1.03 -8.38
CA THR A 147 18.79 2.46 -8.13
C THR A 147 17.35 2.80 -7.82
N ARG A 148 16.40 2.13 -8.47
CA ARG A 148 14.97 2.43 -8.39
C ARG A 148 14.14 1.15 -8.44
N ALA A 149 12.91 1.27 -7.93
CA ALA A 149 11.87 0.25 -8.05
C ALA A 149 10.59 0.87 -8.61
N THR A 150 9.74 0.05 -9.21
CA THR A 150 8.37 0.45 -9.56
C THR A 150 7.42 -0.13 -8.53
N ILE A 151 6.55 0.71 -7.96
CA ILE A 151 5.49 0.29 -7.04
C ILE A 151 4.15 0.42 -7.75
N TYR A 152 3.32 -0.60 -7.63
CA TYR A 152 1.90 -0.57 -7.95
C TYR A 152 1.14 -0.62 -6.64
N ARG A 153 0.29 0.37 -6.41
CA ARG A 153 -0.47 0.57 -5.18
C ARG A 153 -1.93 0.82 -5.51
N LYS A 154 -2.82 0.08 -4.86
CA LYS A 154 -4.25 0.33 -4.95
C LYS A 154 -4.63 1.58 -4.15
N SER A 155 -5.38 2.49 -4.77
CA SER A 155 -5.94 3.68 -4.14
C SER A 155 -7.42 3.78 -4.54
N GLY A 156 -8.31 3.39 -3.63
CA GLY A 156 -9.72 3.17 -3.99
C GLY A 156 -9.85 2.09 -5.06
N ASP A 157 -10.53 2.40 -6.16
CA ASP A 157 -10.72 1.48 -7.30
C ASP A 157 -9.64 1.62 -8.38
N THR A 158 -8.64 2.47 -8.17
CA THR A 158 -7.58 2.71 -9.16
C THR A 158 -6.27 2.09 -8.73
N MET A 159 -5.48 1.64 -9.72
CA MET A 159 -4.11 1.18 -9.50
C MET A 159 -3.15 2.31 -9.87
N GLN A 160 -2.43 2.80 -8.89
CA GLN A 160 -1.39 3.81 -9.08
C GLN A 160 -0.05 3.12 -9.33
N LYS A 161 0.72 3.66 -10.29
CA LYS A 161 2.07 3.19 -10.62
C LYS A 161 3.05 4.33 -10.40
N ALA A 162 4.16 4.07 -9.69
CA ALA A 162 5.24 5.03 -9.53
C ALA A 162 6.61 4.38 -9.56
N THR A 163 7.59 5.11 -10.07
CA THR A 163 9.00 4.77 -9.91
C THR A 163 9.55 5.51 -8.70
N VAL A 164 10.11 4.77 -7.77
CA VAL A 164 10.52 5.29 -6.45
C VAL A 164 11.96 4.90 -6.13
N ASP A 165 12.55 5.61 -5.18
CA ASP A 165 13.85 5.28 -4.61
C ASP A 165 13.75 4.08 -3.65
N LEU A 166 14.90 3.48 -3.33
CA LEU A 166 14.93 2.28 -2.49
C LEU A 166 14.54 2.53 -1.03
N ASP A 167 14.64 3.76 -0.57
CA ASP A 167 14.25 4.14 0.80
C ASP A 167 12.78 4.57 0.89
N PHE A 168 12.06 4.49 -0.23
CA PHE A 168 10.63 4.78 -0.27
C PHE A 168 9.82 3.78 0.57
N PRO A 169 8.88 4.25 1.40
CA PRO A 169 8.07 3.38 2.24
C PRO A 169 7.08 2.55 1.41
N ILE A 170 7.03 1.26 1.70
CA ILE A 170 6.02 0.36 1.15
C ILE A 170 4.87 0.19 2.14
N TYR A 171 3.76 -0.32 1.64
CA TYR A 171 2.54 -0.52 2.43
C TYR A 171 1.93 -1.89 2.15
N PRO A 172 1.07 -2.40 3.05
CA PRO A 172 0.35 -3.64 2.81
C PRO A 172 -0.44 -3.60 1.50
N GLY A 173 -0.30 -4.66 0.71
CA GLY A 173 -0.94 -4.78 -0.60
C GLY A 173 -0.17 -4.15 -1.77
N ASP A 174 0.99 -3.52 -1.54
CA ASP A 174 1.84 -3.01 -2.62
C ASP A 174 2.41 -4.17 -3.45
N THR A 175 2.57 -3.95 -4.75
CA THR A 175 3.37 -4.80 -5.62
C THR A 175 4.61 -4.03 -6.06
N ILE A 176 5.78 -4.58 -5.75
CA ILE A 176 7.09 -4.00 -6.04
C ILE A 176 7.69 -4.73 -7.23
N VAL A 177 8.17 -3.99 -8.22
CA VAL A 177 8.83 -4.56 -9.40
C VAL A 177 10.25 -4.03 -9.48
N ILE A 178 11.22 -4.92 -9.46
CA ILE A 178 12.64 -4.62 -9.65
C ILE A 178 12.99 -4.89 -11.09
N ALA A 179 13.37 -3.85 -11.82
CA ALA A 179 13.76 -3.96 -13.22
C ALA A 179 15.11 -4.62 -13.37
N GLU A 180 15.35 -5.24 -14.53
CA GLU A 180 16.68 -5.63 -14.94
C GLU A 180 17.46 -4.41 -15.44
N ARG A 181 18.76 -4.46 -15.29
CA ARG A 181 19.71 -3.51 -15.84
C ARG A 181 19.95 -3.85 -17.30
N TRP A 182 19.59 -2.95 -18.22
CA TRP A 182 20.01 -3.08 -19.61
C TRP A 182 21.52 -2.82 -19.69
N LEU A 183 22.23 -3.70 -20.35
CA LEU A 183 23.65 -3.57 -20.67
C LEU A 183 23.87 -2.60 -21.83
#